data_cd2ff5096397d23dffbdc30094fc99b3
#
_entry.id   cd2ff5096397d23dffbdc30094fc99b3
#
_cell.length_a   1.000
_cell.length_b   1.000
_cell.length_c   1.000
_cell.angle_alpha   90.00
_cell.angle_beta   90.00
_cell.angle_gamma   90.00
#
_symmetry.space_group_name_H-M   'P 1'
#
loop_
_entity.id
_entity.type
_entity.pdbx_description
1 polymer ?
#
loop_
_entity_poly.entity_id
_entity_poly.type
_entity_poly.pdbx_seq_one_letter_code
_entity_poly.pdbx_strand_id
1 'polypeptide(L)'
;MLLPKTLEFIHKKYQTALQQSSNILEIVKNLYEILKDEEVADKDSEAFDSFIDGLRGCYRFREKTFYITNVMTYITITIMYFIIWLNETSNLHLDINWYSRRKSLESDLTKILRKSSENSSINIRDRFGIRGILLNDCPDEEADTHIHLIFETISGILASKNRKLRKEFADWVNNQNGINELDKHIINYILDIPFRIEFIKDFIREPKGNNYQSLQFTLTIQMYSEVLPGCQLEVQLRSKKMHEEAEHGSASHKEYKKYSDASGEEDPINKVFVVDDFSKLSIVGFTSYESKEYDQDGIHFAKEFSDRRISTTLVPKN
;
A
#
# COMPACT_ATOMS: atom_id res chain seq x y z
N MET A 1 -16.55 18.56 12.18
CA MET A 1 -16.19 18.76 10.74
C MET A 1 -15.64 20.18 10.60
N LEU A 2 -14.49 20.36 9.93
CA LEU A 2 -13.89 21.67 9.69
C LEU A 2 -14.81 22.58 8.89
N LEU A 3 -14.79 23.87 9.18
CA LEU A 3 -15.58 24.86 8.49
C LEU A 3 -15.13 25.03 7.01
N PRO A 4 -16.02 25.36 6.09
CA PRO A 4 -15.68 25.63 4.69
C PRO A 4 -14.54 26.66 4.52
N LYS A 5 -14.51 27.71 5.33
CA LYS A 5 -13.45 28.72 5.32
C LYS A 5 -12.09 28.16 5.68
N THR A 6 -12.03 27.24 6.65
CA THR A 6 -10.79 26.57 7.05
C THR A 6 -10.31 25.59 5.96
N LEU A 7 -11.22 24.89 5.30
CA LEU A 7 -10.90 24.04 4.16
C LEU A 7 -10.33 24.83 2.97
N GLU A 8 -10.98 25.96 2.65
CA GLU A 8 -10.50 26.89 1.61
C GLU A 8 -9.11 27.47 1.95
N PHE A 9 -8.90 27.85 3.19
CA PHE A 9 -7.60 28.31 3.68
C PHE A 9 -6.51 27.23 3.50
N ILE A 10 -6.76 25.99 3.93
CA ILE A 10 -5.83 24.86 3.74
C ILE A 10 -5.56 24.64 2.26
N HIS A 11 -6.60 24.65 1.41
CA HIS A 11 -6.45 24.51 -0.04
C HIS A 11 -5.50 25.57 -0.62
N LYS A 12 -5.71 26.85 -0.28
CA LYS A 12 -4.84 27.94 -0.76
C LYS A 12 -3.38 27.75 -0.32
N LYS A 13 -3.12 27.32 0.91
CA LYS A 13 -1.78 27.04 1.42
C LYS A 13 -1.15 25.83 0.70
N TYR A 14 -1.95 24.81 0.37
CA TYR A 14 -1.50 23.68 -0.42
C TYR A 14 -1.07 24.10 -1.84
N GLN A 15 -1.86 24.93 -2.51
CA GLN A 15 -1.47 25.49 -3.82
C GLN A 15 -0.17 26.29 -3.75
N THR A 16 0.04 27.07 -2.67
CA THR A 16 1.29 27.77 -2.45
C THR A 16 2.47 26.79 -2.29
N ALA A 17 2.31 25.75 -1.48
CA ALA A 17 3.34 24.73 -1.29
C ALA A 17 3.68 24.00 -2.60
N LEU A 18 2.68 23.69 -3.44
CA LEU A 18 2.89 23.11 -4.77
C LEU A 18 3.73 24.00 -5.67
N GLN A 19 3.47 25.32 -5.68
CA GLN A 19 4.22 26.27 -6.51
C GLN A 19 5.68 26.46 -6.07
N GLN A 20 5.96 26.23 -4.79
CA GLN A 20 7.28 26.44 -4.17
C GLN A 20 8.13 25.16 -4.09
N SER A 21 7.62 24.03 -4.58
CA SER A 21 8.25 22.73 -4.38
C SER A 21 8.55 22.04 -5.69
N SER A 22 9.68 21.32 -5.72
CA SER A 22 10.11 20.54 -6.87
C SER A 22 9.75 19.05 -6.77
N ASN A 23 9.42 18.57 -5.58
CA ASN A 23 9.08 17.15 -5.34
C ASN A 23 8.08 16.97 -4.17
N ILE A 24 7.53 15.77 -4.07
CA ILE A 24 6.48 15.45 -3.09
C ILE A 24 6.92 15.67 -1.64
N LEU A 25 8.17 15.37 -1.31
CA LEU A 25 8.67 15.54 0.06
C LEU A 25 8.73 17.04 0.44
N GLU A 26 9.19 17.88 -0.49
CA GLU A 26 9.19 19.34 -0.30
C GLU A 26 7.77 19.89 -0.20
N ILE A 27 6.82 19.40 -0.99
CA ILE A 27 5.42 19.84 -0.89
C ILE A 27 4.89 19.62 0.53
N VAL A 28 5.06 18.43 1.10
CA VAL A 28 4.59 18.12 2.46
C VAL A 28 5.32 18.96 3.49
N LYS A 29 6.64 19.12 3.34
CA LYS A 29 7.47 19.95 4.23
C LYS A 29 7.02 21.40 4.19
N ASN A 30 6.90 21.99 3.00
CA ASN A 30 6.52 23.38 2.83
C ASN A 30 5.08 23.63 3.32
N LEU A 31 4.15 22.70 3.04
CA LEU A 31 2.79 22.80 3.57
C LEU A 31 2.78 22.78 5.10
N TYR A 32 3.55 21.90 5.72
CA TYR A 32 3.69 21.86 7.18
C TYR A 32 4.29 23.18 7.71
N GLU A 33 5.37 23.66 7.15
CA GLU A 33 6.04 24.90 7.58
C GLU A 33 5.15 26.15 7.40
N ILE A 34 4.34 26.19 6.35
CA ILE A 34 3.39 27.29 6.12
C ILE A 34 2.22 27.26 7.14
N LEU A 35 1.78 26.08 7.54
CA LEU A 35 0.56 25.93 8.36
C LEU A 35 0.82 25.84 9.86
N LYS A 36 1.99 25.39 10.31
CA LYS A 36 2.29 25.06 11.72
C LYS A 36 2.09 26.21 12.72
N ASP A 37 2.27 27.45 12.26
CA ASP A 37 2.17 28.65 13.10
C ASP A 37 0.89 29.48 12.77
N GLU A 38 -0.03 28.93 11.97
CA GLU A 38 -1.27 29.61 11.60
C GLU A 38 -2.40 29.31 12.59
N GLU A 39 -3.23 30.31 12.83
CA GLU A 39 -4.41 30.19 13.68
C GLU A 39 -5.69 30.09 12.85
N VAL A 40 -6.64 29.30 13.32
CA VAL A 40 -7.97 29.14 12.73
C VAL A 40 -9.05 29.47 13.76
N ALA A 41 -10.32 29.49 13.37
CA ALA A 41 -11.42 29.74 14.30
C ALA A 41 -11.43 28.69 15.44
N ASP A 42 -11.71 29.12 16.68
CA ASP A 42 -11.64 28.32 17.92
C ASP A 42 -12.30 26.93 17.79
N LYS A 43 -13.45 26.85 17.11
CA LYS A 43 -14.19 25.59 16.91
C LYS A 43 -13.53 24.61 15.91
N ASP A 44 -12.56 25.07 15.14
CA ASP A 44 -11.77 24.25 14.21
C ASP A 44 -10.37 23.94 14.76
N SER A 45 -9.95 24.62 15.84
CA SER A 45 -8.57 24.57 16.38
C SER A 45 -8.11 23.14 16.64
N GLU A 46 -8.87 22.35 17.41
CA GLU A 46 -8.50 20.96 17.72
C GLU A 46 -8.32 20.08 16.50
N ALA A 47 -9.24 20.18 15.53
CA ALA A 47 -9.16 19.42 14.27
C ALA A 47 -8.00 19.90 13.39
N PHE A 48 -7.72 21.21 13.42
CA PHE A 48 -6.61 21.79 12.67
C PHE A 48 -5.26 21.38 13.27
N ASP A 49 -5.10 21.44 14.59
CA ASP A 49 -3.89 20.97 15.29
C ASP A 49 -3.64 19.47 15.02
N SER A 50 -4.69 18.67 15.07
CA SER A 50 -4.63 17.25 14.70
C SER A 50 -4.20 17.05 13.26
N PHE A 51 -4.65 17.90 12.33
CA PHE A 51 -4.23 17.89 10.94
C PHE A 51 -2.74 18.23 10.78
N ILE A 52 -2.24 19.25 11.49
CA ILE A 52 -0.83 19.64 11.50
C ILE A 52 0.06 18.50 12.01
N ASP A 53 -0.33 17.85 13.10
CA ASP A 53 0.38 16.66 13.60
C ASP A 53 0.38 15.51 12.59
N GLY A 54 -0.74 15.31 11.89
CA GLY A 54 -0.85 14.36 10.81
C GLY A 54 0.09 14.66 9.62
N LEU A 55 0.23 15.95 9.25
CA LEU A 55 1.18 16.41 8.23
C LEU A 55 2.62 16.15 8.65
N ARG A 56 2.95 16.46 9.90
CA ARG A 56 4.28 16.19 10.47
C ARG A 56 4.60 14.70 10.41
N GLY A 57 3.63 13.84 10.75
CA GLY A 57 3.75 12.38 10.63
C GLY A 57 3.92 11.94 9.18
N CYS A 58 3.19 12.53 8.23
CA CYS A 58 3.31 12.27 6.81
C CYS A 58 4.71 12.64 6.27
N TYR A 59 5.22 13.80 6.62
CA TYR A 59 6.56 14.25 6.26
C TYR A 59 7.63 13.26 6.75
N ARG A 60 7.66 12.96 8.04
CA ARG A 60 8.62 12.01 8.64
C ARG A 60 8.56 10.63 8.01
N PHE A 61 7.37 10.19 7.63
CA PHE A 61 7.19 8.91 6.96
C PHE A 61 7.74 8.93 5.54
N ARG A 62 7.53 10.03 4.80
CA ARG A 62 8.02 10.16 3.42
C ARG A 62 9.53 10.32 3.33
N GLU A 63 10.19 10.89 4.34
CA GLU A 63 11.67 10.88 4.43
C GLU A 63 12.24 9.45 4.42
N LYS A 64 11.49 8.48 4.95
CA LYS A 64 11.90 7.08 5.04
C LYS A 64 11.43 6.22 3.86
N THR A 65 10.82 6.83 2.85
CA THR A 65 10.21 6.12 1.72
C THR A 65 11.16 5.16 1.03
N PHE A 66 12.40 5.54 0.81
CA PHE A 66 13.41 4.69 0.17
C PHE A 66 13.60 3.37 0.92
N TYR A 67 13.79 3.42 2.23
CA TYR A 67 13.95 2.21 3.06
C TYR A 67 12.70 1.34 3.05
N ILE A 68 11.52 1.97 3.15
CA ILE A 68 10.24 1.25 3.15
C ILE A 68 10.01 0.55 1.81
N THR A 69 10.35 1.19 0.70
CA THR A 69 10.23 0.61 -0.64
C THR A 69 11.14 -0.61 -0.78
N ASN A 70 12.39 -0.54 -0.32
CA ASN A 70 13.30 -1.69 -0.35
C ASN A 70 12.76 -2.86 0.48
N VAL A 71 12.28 -2.59 1.69
CA VAL A 71 11.69 -3.64 2.55
C VAL A 71 10.45 -4.25 1.89
N MET A 72 9.59 -3.44 1.25
CA MET A 72 8.45 -3.95 0.48
C MET A 72 8.89 -4.89 -0.64
N THR A 73 9.93 -4.51 -1.38
CA THR A 73 10.51 -5.34 -2.42
C THR A 73 10.97 -6.67 -1.87
N TYR A 74 11.72 -6.64 -0.80
CA TYR A 74 12.26 -7.85 -0.16
C TYR A 74 11.15 -8.77 0.36
N ILE A 75 10.10 -8.20 0.96
CA ILE A 75 8.90 -8.96 1.35
C ILE A 75 8.24 -9.58 0.12
N THR A 76 8.09 -8.82 -0.96
CA THR A 76 7.46 -9.32 -2.20
C THR A 76 8.26 -10.47 -2.80
N ILE A 77 9.59 -10.33 -2.89
CA ILE A 77 10.49 -11.41 -3.35
C ILE A 77 10.30 -12.65 -2.48
N THR A 78 10.31 -12.49 -1.16
CA THR A 78 10.14 -13.60 -0.22
C THR A 78 8.80 -14.32 -0.42
N ILE A 79 7.70 -13.55 -0.58
CA ILE A 79 6.37 -14.12 -0.81
C ILE A 79 6.32 -14.84 -2.16
N MET A 80 6.95 -14.31 -3.21
CA MET A 80 6.99 -14.96 -4.53
C MET A 80 7.69 -16.32 -4.48
N TYR A 81 8.88 -16.38 -3.90
CA TYR A 81 9.58 -17.66 -3.73
C TYR A 81 8.83 -18.63 -2.83
N PHE A 82 8.12 -18.09 -1.87
CA PHE A 82 7.29 -18.89 -1.00
C PHE A 82 6.11 -19.54 -1.75
N ILE A 83 5.46 -18.84 -2.69
CA ILE A 83 4.41 -19.42 -3.54
C ILE A 83 5.00 -20.51 -4.45
N ILE A 84 6.21 -20.31 -4.99
CA ILE A 84 6.90 -21.33 -5.78
C ILE A 84 7.13 -22.59 -4.93
N TRP A 85 7.67 -22.43 -3.72
CA TRP A 85 7.88 -23.55 -2.80
C TRP A 85 6.56 -24.25 -2.43
N LEU A 86 5.50 -23.48 -2.19
CA LEU A 86 4.19 -24.04 -1.89
C LEU A 86 3.64 -24.86 -3.05
N ASN A 87 3.77 -24.37 -4.28
CA ASN A 87 3.37 -25.10 -5.49
C ASN A 87 4.13 -26.42 -5.62
N GLU A 88 5.45 -26.41 -5.39
CA GLU A 88 6.29 -27.62 -5.49
C GLU A 88 5.96 -28.65 -4.39
N THR A 89 5.68 -28.18 -3.17
CA THR A 89 5.50 -29.07 -2.02
C THR A 89 4.07 -29.55 -1.80
N SER A 90 3.08 -28.82 -2.31
CA SER A 90 1.66 -29.11 -2.08
C SER A 90 0.91 -29.55 -3.34
N ASN A 91 1.60 -29.73 -4.44
CA ASN A 91 1.01 -30.03 -5.75
C ASN A 91 -0.09 -29.03 -6.17
N LEU A 92 0.03 -27.80 -5.70
CA LEU A 92 -0.82 -26.67 -6.08
C LEU A 92 -0.25 -25.99 -7.32
N HIS A 93 -1.11 -25.33 -8.08
CA HIS A 93 -0.70 -24.58 -9.26
C HIS A 93 -1.21 -23.13 -9.13
N LEU A 94 -0.77 -22.43 -8.07
CA LEU A 94 -1.13 -21.04 -7.83
C LEU A 94 -0.35 -20.13 -8.78
N ASP A 95 -1.06 -19.38 -9.60
CA ASP A 95 -0.51 -18.34 -10.46
C ASP A 95 -0.93 -16.97 -9.90
N ILE A 96 0.04 -16.15 -9.46
CA ILE A 96 -0.25 -14.91 -8.76
C ILE A 96 0.63 -13.80 -9.31
N ASN A 97 -0.02 -12.71 -9.74
CA ASN A 97 0.66 -11.46 -10.04
C ASN A 97 0.75 -10.59 -8.79
N TRP A 98 1.95 -10.12 -8.49
CA TRP A 98 2.22 -9.25 -7.36
C TRP A 98 2.49 -7.81 -7.81
N TYR A 99 1.85 -6.86 -7.15
CA TYR A 99 1.98 -5.43 -7.40
C TYR A 99 2.32 -4.71 -6.11
N SER A 100 3.32 -3.84 -6.14
CA SER A 100 3.52 -2.87 -5.07
C SER A 100 2.64 -1.64 -5.32
N ARG A 101 2.11 -1.07 -4.26
CA ARG A 101 1.27 0.12 -4.31
C ARG A 101 1.75 1.13 -3.28
N ARG A 102 1.87 2.36 -3.73
CA ARG A 102 2.05 3.52 -2.87
C ARG A 102 0.83 4.44 -2.99
N LYS A 103 0.34 4.93 -1.88
CA LYS A 103 -0.78 5.88 -1.87
C LYS A 103 -0.31 7.24 -2.38
N SER A 104 -1.12 7.92 -3.20
CA SER A 104 -0.81 9.27 -3.65
C SER A 104 -0.75 10.26 -2.50
N LEU A 105 -0.07 11.37 -2.70
CA LEU A 105 0.01 12.43 -1.71
C LEU A 105 -1.37 12.99 -1.39
N GLU A 106 -2.14 13.28 -2.41
CA GLU A 106 -3.48 13.86 -2.28
C GLU A 106 -4.40 12.92 -1.48
N SER A 107 -4.39 11.62 -1.80
CA SER A 107 -5.14 10.61 -1.04
C SER A 107 -4.70 10.49 0.41
N ASP A 108 -3.39 10.65 0.68
CA ASP A 108 -2.84 10.62 2.03
C ASP A 108 -3.28 11.85 2.82
N LEU A 109 -3.13 13.05 2.23
CA LEU A 109 -3.52 14.32 2.84
C LEU A 109 -5.05 14.41 3.06
N THR A 110 -5.84 14.00 2.08
CA THR A 110 -7.31 13.93 2.21
C THR A 110 -7.73 13.03 3.38
N LYS A 111 -7.07 11.87 3.53
CA LYS A 111 -7.36 10.94 4.61
C LYS A 111 -6.93 11.49 5.98
N ILE A 112 -5.79 12.20 6.06
CA ILE A 112 -5.34 12.89 7.27
C ILE A 112 -6.39 13.93 7.66
N LEU A 113 -6.77 14.80 6.74
CA LEU A 113 -7.73 15.88 6.99
C LEU A 113 -9.11 15.36 7.43
N ARG A 114 -9.60 14.29 6.78
CA ARG A 114 -10.87 13.66 7.15
C ARG A 114 -10.84 13.12 8.57
N LYS A 115 -9.79 12.35 8.92
CA LYS A 115 -9.63 11.80 10.26
C LYS A 115 -9.49 12.87 11.33
N SER A 116 -8.79 13.96 11.04
CA SER A 116 -8.70 15.12 11.92
C SER A 116 -10.07 15.76 12.13
N SER A 117 -10.85 15.92 11.08
CA SER A 117 -12.19 16.49 11.14
C SER A 117 -13.20 15.62 11.92
N GLU A 118 -12.94 14.32 12.02
CA GLU A 118 -13.74 13.34 12.75
C GLU A 118 -13.24 13.11 14.19
N ASN A 119 -12.21 13.87 14.63
CA ASN A 119 -11.50 13.67 15.90
C ASN A 119 -11.05 12.21 16.10
N SER A 120 -10.70 11.55 15.00
CA SER A 120 -10.28 10.15 15.00
C SER A 120 -8.76 10.02 14.95
N SER A 121 -8.21 8.97 15.57
CA SER A 121 -6.78 8.71 15.54
C SER A 121 -6.22 8.69 14.12
N ILE A 122 -5.19 9.51 13.84
CA ILE A 122 -4.53 9.59 12.55
C ILE A 122 -3.50 8.46 12.42
N ASN A 123 -4.00 7.25 12.24
CA ASN A 123 -3.17 6.11 11.90
C ASN A 123 -3.48 5.67 10.46
N ILE A 124 -2.59 6.02 9.53
CA ILE A 124 -2.73 5.69 8.11
C ILE A 124 -1.84 4.50 7.79
N ARG A 125 -2.44 3.31 7.71
CA ARG A 125 -1.76 2.02 7.54
C ARG A 125 -1.56 1.62 6.08
N ASP A 126 -2.33 2.21 5.17
CA ASP A 126 -2.41 1.89 3.74
C ASP A 126 -1.57 2.83 2.86
N ARG A 127 -0.52 3.44 3.43
CA ARG A 127 0.41 4.29 2.67
C ARG A 127 1.23 3.49 1.68
N PHE A 128 1.61 2.29 2.08
CA PHE A 128 2.24 1.29 1.23
C PHE A 128 1.42 0.01 1.26
N GLY A 129 1.38 -0.66 0.14
CA GLY A 129 0.66 -1.92 0.01
C GLY A 129 1.30 -2.85 -1.00
N ILE A 130 1.03 -4.13 -0.81
CA ILE A 130 1.33 -5.20 -1.75
C ILE A 130 0.00 -5.83 -2.14
N ARG A 131 -0.22 -6.00 -3.43
CA ARG A 131 -1.43 -6.66 -3.95
C ARG A 131 -1.05 -7.93 -4.67
N GLY A 132 -1.60 -9.06 -4.24
CA GLY A 132 -1.56 -10.34 -4.95
C GLY A 132 -2.87 -10.58 -5.68
N ILE A 133 -2.80 -10.85 -6.98
CA ILE A 133 -3.95 -11.19 -7.82
C ILE A 133 -3.78 -12.64 -8.27
N LEU A 134 -4.64 -13.52 -7.79
CA LEU A 134 -4.72 -14.91 -8.21
C LEU A 134 -5.29 -14.96 -9.63
N LEU A 135 -4.51 -15.48 -10.58
CA LEU A 135 -4.84 -15.53 -12.00
C LEU A 135 -5.50 -16.85 -12.42
N ASN A 136 -5.51 -17.85 -11.54
CA ASN A 136 -6.10 -19.15 -11.81
C ASN A 136 -7.54 -18.99 -12.32
N ASP A 137 -7.80 -19.65 -13.45
CA ASP A 137 -9.17 -19.80 -14.00
C ASP A 137 -9.86 -20.99 -13.30
N CYS A 138 -10.43 -20.71 -12.15
CA CYS A 138 -11.12 -21.68 -11.30
C CYS A 138 -12.43 -21.11 -10.75
N PRO A 139 -13.37 -21.95 -10.26
CA PRO A 139 -14.59 -21.48 -9.63
C PRO A 139 -14.32 -20.52 -8.47
N ASP A 140 -15.24 -19.58 -8.22
CA ASP A 140 -15.09 -18.55 -7.17
C ASP A 140 -14.79 -19.19 -5.79
N GLU A 141 -15.48 -20.27 -5.41
CA GLU A 141 -15.26 -20.97 -4.13
C GLU A 141 -13.84 -21.56 -4.00
N GLU A 142 -13.28 -22.04 -5.11
CA GLU A 142 -11.92 -22.55 -5.16
C GLU A 142 -10.91 -21.40 -5.08
N ALA A 143 -11.16 -20.30 -5.80
CA ALA A 143 -10.34 -19.08 -5.72
C ALA A 143 -10.33 -18.52 -4.29
N ASP A 144 -11.46 -18.49 -3.61
CA ASP A 144 -11.57 -18.05 -2.21
C ASP A 144 -10.75 -18.95 -1.28
N THR A 145 -10.83 -20.27 -1.47
CA THR A 145 -10.04 -21.24 -0.72
C THR A 145 -8.54 -21.01 -0.92
N HIS A 146 -8.10 -20.81 -2.17
CA HIS A 146 -6.71 -20.53 -2.50
C HIS A 146 -6.24 -19.22 -1.86
N ILE A 147 -7.04 -18.14 -1.89
CA ILE A 147 -6.69 -16.86 -1.27
C ILE A 147 -6.51 -17.01 0.25
N HIS A 148 -7.39 -17.75 0.92
CA HIS A 148 -7.26 -18.00 2.36
C HIS A 148 -6.02 -18.85 2.67
N LEU A 149 -5.74 -19.87 1.87
CA LEU A 149 -4.52 -20.67 2.00
C LEU A 149 -3.27 -19.83 1.86
N ILE A 150 -3.20 -18.94 0.85
CA ILE A 150 -2.10 -18.01 0.63
C ILE A 150 -1.92 -17.10 1.87
N PHE A 151 -3.01 -16.55 2.39
CA PHE A 151 -2.99 -15.72 3.59
C PHE A 151 -2.46 -16.47 4.81
N GLU A 152 -3.01 -17.66 5.11
CA GLU A 152 -2.59 -18.47 6.26
C GLU A 152 -1.10 -18.83 6.17
N THR A 153 -0.65 -19.10 4.97
CA THR A 153 0.71 -19.52 4.70
C THR A 153 1.69 -18.35 4.82
N ILE A 154 1.39 -17.19 4.22
CA ILE A 154 2.16 -15.95 4.43
C ILE A 154 2.22 -15.60 5.93
N SER A 155 1.08 -15.74 6.61
CA SER A 155 0.98 -15.50 8.05
C SER A 155 1.87 -16.45 8.86
N GLY A 156 1.88 -17.72 8.50
CA GLY A 156 2.71 -18.74 9.16
C GLY A 156 4.20 -18.45 9.05
N ILE A 157 4.63 -17.98 7.88
CA ILE A 157 6.05 -17.70 7.61
C ILE A 157 6.49 -16.36 8.18
N LEU A 158 5.82 -15.28 7.81
CA LEU A 158 6.28 -13.95 8.20
C LEU A 158 6.04 -13.63 9.67
N ALA A 159 4.89 -14.01 10.24
CA ALA A 159 4.60 -13.75 11.65
C ALA A 159 5.22 -14.77 12.63
N SER A 160 6.09 -15.64 12.16
CA SER A 160 6.76 -16.65 12.98
C SER A 160 5.79 -17.57 13.75
N LYS A 161 4.54 -17.66 13.33
CA LYS A 161 3.53 -18.51 13.97
C LYS A 161 3.81 -19.98 13.75
N ASN A 162 4.49 -20.33 12.66
CA ASN A 162 4.88 -21.71 12.35
C ASN A 162 6.38 -21.81 12.10
N ARG A 163 7.14 -22.03 13.19
CA ARG A 163 8.62 -22.15 13.14
C ARG A 163 9.09 -23.30 12.25
N LYS A 164 8.33 -24.39 12.18
CA LYS A 164 8.68 -25.56 11.36
C LYS A 164 8.57 -25.18 9.88
N LEU A 165 7.44 -24.62 9.48
CA LEU A 165 7.19 -24.18 8.10
C LEU A 165 8.25 -23.16 7.62
N ARG A 166 8.58 -22.22 8.49
CA ARG A 166 9.61 -21.20 8.22
C ARG A 166 10.99 -21.82 8.00
N LYS A 167 11.36 -22.79 8.84
CA LYS A 167 12.63 -23.51 8.69
C LYS A 167 12.64 -24.33 7.40
N GLU A 168 11.59 -25.08 7.11
CA GLU A 168 11.48 -25.89 5.90
C GLU A 168 11.61 -25.01 4.63
N PHE A 169 10.97 -23.84 4.62
CA PHE A 169 11.11 -22.89 3.53
C PHE A 169 12.55 -22.33 3.42
N ALA A 170 13.16 -21.91 4.53
CA ALA A 170 14.53 -21.42 4.53
C ALA A 170 15.52 -22.49 4.04
N ASP A 171 15.36 -23.73 4.50
CA ASP A 171 16.20 -24.86 4.08
C ASP A 171 16.00 -25.12 2.56
N TRP A 172 14.77 -25.07 2.06
CA TRP A 172 14.50 -25.20 0.63
C TRP A 172 15.18 -24.08 -0.18
N VAL A 173 15.02 -22.80 0.22
CA VAL A 173 15.66 -21.65 -0.45
C VAL A 173 17.18 -21.84 -0.56
N ASN A 174 17.82 -22.21 0.54
CA ASN A 174 19.28 -22.34 0.60
C ASN A 174 19.81 -23.52 -0.25
N ASN A 175 18.99 -24.54 -0.47
CA ASN A 175 19.36 -25.72 -1.27
C ASN A 175 19.01 -25.57 -2.77
N GLN A 176 18.30 -24.53 -3.19
CA GLN A 176 17.97 -24.31 -4.59
C GLN A 176 19.13 -23.70 -5.39
N ASN A 177 19.60 -24.42 -6.40
CA ASN A 177 20.65 -23.94 -7.31
C ASN A 177 20.14 -22.86 -8.30
N GLY A 178 18.81 -22.78 -8.52
CA GLY A 178 18.17 -21.82 -9.40
C GLY A 178 17.92 -20.46 -8.80
N ILE A 179 18.06 -20.32 -7.48
CA ILE A 179 17.91 -19.04 -6.78
C ILE A 179 19.29 -18.38 -6.68
N ASN A 180 19.38 -17.13 -7.13
CA ASN A 180 20.64 -16.39 -7.02
C ASN A 180 20.97 -16.05 -5.56
N GLU A 181 22.23 -15.85 -5.26
CA GLU A 181 22.72 -15.64 -3.87
C GLU A 181 22.16 -14.35 -3.25
N LEU A 182 21.86 -13.32 -4.05
CA LEU A 182 21.26 -12.09 -3.55
C LEU A 182 19.83 -12.35 -3.05
N ASP A 183 19.02 -13.09 -3.82
CA ASP A 183 17.65 -13.41 -3.41
C ASP A 183 17.65 -14.32 -2.17
N LYS A 184 18.57 -15.30 -2.07
CA LYS A 184 18.74 -16.10 -0.86
C LYS A 184 19.04 -15.23 0.36
N HIS A 185 19.95 -14.28 0.21
CA HIS A 185 20.29 -13.35 1.28
C HIS A 185 19.11 -12.48 1.70
N ILE A 186 18.38 -11.93 0.71
CA ILE A 186 17.17 -11.13 0.93
C ILE A 186 16.11 -11.95 1.69
N ILE A 187 15.83 -13.17 1.26
CA ILE A 187 14.81 -14.03 1.87
C ILE A 187 15.18 -14.34 3.31
N ASN A 188 16.43 -14.77 3.56
CA ASN A 188 16.89 -15.04 4.93
C ASN A 188 16.81 -13.79 5.82
N TYR A 189 17.19 -12.62 5.30
CA TYR A 189 17.05 -11.34 6.01
C TYR A 189 15.59 -11.04 6.39
N ILE A 190 14.64 -11.22 5.47
CA ILE A 190 13.21 -11.01 5.74
C ILE A 190 12.68 -12.03 6.75
N LEU A 191 13.13 -13.27 6.66
CA LEU A 191 12.76 -14.29 7.63
C LEU A 191 13.26 -13.96 9.04
N ASP A 192 14.31 -13.20 9.23
CA ASP A 192 14.81 -12.77 10.54
C ASP A 192 14.07 -11.56 11.12
N ILE A 193 13.30 -10.84 10.31
CA ILE A 193 12.50 -9.71 10.79
C ILE A 193 11.26 -10.20 11.55
N PRO A 194 11.00 -9.69 12.77
CA PRO A 194 9.77 -9.99 13.48
C PRO A 194 8.60 -9.21 12.89
N PHE A 195 7.71 -9.88 12.17
CA PHE A 195 6.47 -9.31 11.68
C PHE A 195 5.29 -9.62 12.61
N ARG A 196 4.35 -8.69 12.68
CA ARG A 196 3.00 -8.93 13.20
C ARG A 196 1.99 -8.80 12.07
N ILE A 197 0.96 -9.65 12.12
CA ILE A 197 -0.21 -9.52 11.26
C ILE A 197 -1.32 -8.94 12.09
N GLU A 198 -1.85 -7.82 11.61
CA GLU A 198 -2.86 -7.05 12.29
C GLU A 198 -3.96 -6.64 11.28
N PHE A 199 -5.11 -6.20 11.80
CA PHE A 199 -6.20 -5.61 11.01
C PHE A 199 -6.65 -6.45 9.82
N ILE A 200 -6.88 -7.74 10.07
CA ILE A 200 -7.42 -8.66 9.06
C ILE A 200 -8.86 -8.25 8.73
N LYS A 201 -9.16 -8.11 7.43
CA LYS A 201 -10.49 -7.80 6.89
C LYS A 201 -10.78 -8.79 5.77
N ASP A 202 -11.76 -9.62 6.00
CA ASP A 202 -12.19 -10.63 5.04
C ASP A 202 -13.45 -10.14 4.30
N PHE A 203 -13.23 -9.29 3.30
CA PHE A 203 -14.30 -8.83 2.42
C PHE A 203 -14.67 -9.84 1.33
N ILE A 204 -14.10 -11.05 1.35
CA ILE A 204 -14.57 -12.16 0.52
C ILE A 204 -15.81 -12.75 1.16
N ARG A 205 -15.73 -13.04 2.47
CA ARG A 205 -16.86 -13.58 3.26
C ARG A 205 -17.91 -12.52 3.57
N GLU A 206 -17.48 -11.27 3.78
CA GLU A 206 -18.35 -10.13 4.11
C GLU A 206 -18.11 -8.99 3.12
N PRO A 207 -18.62 -9.08 1.87
CA PRO A 207 -18.45 -8.05 0.84
C PRO A 207 -18.98 -6.70 1.31
N LYS A 208 -18.32 -5.63 0.85
CA LYS A 208 -18.84 -4.27 1.09
C LYS A 208 -20.13 -4.03 0.31
N GLY A 209 -20.92 -3.06 0.73
CA GLY A 209 -22.20 -2.71 0.08
C GLY A 209 -22.10 -2.34 -1.41
N ASN A 210 -20.89 -2.07 -1.90
CA ASN A 210 -20.59 -1.86 -3.32
C ASN A 210 -19.98 -3.08 -4.02
N ASN A 211 -20.18 -4.28 -3.50
CA ASN A 211 -19.66 -5.56 -4.00
C ASN A 211 -18.12 -5.67 -4.01
N TYR A 212 -17.42 -4.79 -3.32
CA TYR A 212 -15.97 -4.89 -3.19
C TYR A 212 -15.59 -6.12 -2.36
N GLN A 213 -14.73 -6.97 -2.93
CA GLN A 213 -14.20 -8.17 -2.31
C GLN A 213 -12.67 -8.17 -2.32
N SER A 214 -12.08 -8.59 -1.22
CA SER A 214 -10.64 -8.86 -1.05
C SER A 214 -10.39 -9.43 0.34
N LEU A 215 -9.32 -10.18 0.51
CA LEU A 215 -8.75 -10.44 1.82
C LEU A 215 -7.62 -9.42 2.06
N GLN A 216 -7.72 -8.67 3.15
CA GLN A 216 -6.75 -7.63 3.49
C GLN A 216 -6.19 -7.86 4.89
N PHE A 217 -4.91 -7.58 5.05
CA PHE A 217 -4.26 -7.57 6.35
C PHE A 217 -3.08 -6.60 6.35
N THR A 218 -2.64 -6.24 7.54
CA THR A 218 -1.50 -5.35 7.72
C THR A 218 -0.31 -6.13 8.26
N LEU A 219 0.81 -6.07 7.57
CA LEU A 219 2.11 -6.48 8.08
C LEU A 219 2.74 -5.31 8.82
N THR A 220 2.91 -5.46 10.13
CA THR A 220 3.60 -4.48 10.97
C THR A 220 5.00 -4.98 11.24
N ILE A 221 6.00 -4.20 10.84
CA ILE A 221 7.41 -4.51 11.08
C ILE A 221 7.78 -4.03 12.46
N GLN A 222 8.17 -4.96 13.32
CA GLN A 222 8.71 -4.67 14.64
C GLN A 222 10.23 -4.49 14.54
N MET A 223 10.67 -3.34 14.06
CA MET A 223 12.09 -3.02 14.14
C MET A 223 12.35 -2.16 15.37
N TYR A 224 13.26 -2.62 16.19
CA TYR A 224 13.81 -1.86 17.33
C TYR A 224 14.77 -0.74 16.88
N SER A 225 14.79 -0.41 15.58
CA SER A 225 15.63 0.67 15.08
C SER A 225 14.84 1.96 14.95
N GLU A 226 15.45 3.07 15.31
CA GLU A 226 14.92 4.42 15.11
C GLU A 226 14.61 4.72 13.63
N VAL A 227 15.13 3.91 12.72
CA VAL A 227 15.02 4.10 11.26
C VAL A 227 13.64 3.73 10.73
N LEU A 228 12.98 2.70 11.26
CA LEU A 228 11.67 2.23 10.79
C LEU A 228 10.70 1.89 11.94
N PRO A 229 10.42 2.78 12.89
CA PRO A 229 9.50 2.45 13.96
C PRO A 229 8.09 2.27 13.37
N GLY A 230 7.55 1.05 13.50
CA GLY A 230 6.14 0.79 13.21
C GLY A 230 5.75 0.89 11.73
N CYS A 231 6.63 0.54 10.79
CA CYS A 231 6.25 0.48 9.38
C CYS A 231 5.12 -0.53 9.18
N GLN A 232 4.05 -0.08 8.57
CA GLN A 232 2.86 -0.88 8.28
C GLN A 232 2.68 -0.99 6.77
N LEU A 233 2.50 -2.23 6.30
CA LEU A 233 2.26 -2.57 4.91
C LEU A 233 0.90 -3.25 4.79
N GLU A 234 0.01 -2.71 3.97
CA GLU A 234 -1.25 -3.38 3.66
C GLU A 234 -1.00 -4.45 2.60
N VAL A 235 -1.40 -5.69 2.88
CA VAL A 235 -1.43 -6.75 1.87
C VAL A 235 -2.87 -7.00 1.47
N GLN A 236 -3.14 -7.01 0.15
CA GLN A 236 -4.44 -7.26 -0.42
C GLN A 236 -4.36 -8.48 -1.33
N LEU A 237 -5.19 -9.48 -1.07
CA LEU A 237 -5.33 -10.66 -1.91
C LEU A 237 -6.69 -10.66 -2.59
N ARG A 238 -6.71 -10.92 -3.90
CA ARG A 238 -7.91 -10.94 -4.75
C ARG A 238 -7.81 -12.03 -5.78
N SER A 239 -8.94 -12.57 -6.21
CA SER A 239 -9.00 -13.27 -7.51
C SER A 239 -9.00 -12.26 -8.67
N LYS A 240 -8.75 -12.74 -9.89
CA LYS A 240 -8.84 -11.93 -11.10
C LYS A 240 -10.20 -11.24 -11.22
N LYS A 241 -11.29 -11.96 -10.96
CA LYS A 241 -12.67 -11.44 -11.01
C LYS A 241 -12.89 -10.33 -9.97
N MET A 242 -12.46 -10.53 -8.71
CA MET A 242 -12.54 -9.51 -7.66
C MET A 242 -11.72 -8.27 -8.02
N HIS A 243 -10.59 -8.46 -8.70
CA HIS A 243 -9.76 -7.35 -9.16
C HIS A 243 -10.46 -6.56 -10.27
N GLU A 244 -11.02 -7.22 -11.27
CA GLU A 244 -11.77 -6.60 -12.36
C GLU A 244 -12.97 -5.81 -11.83
N GLU A 245 -13.74 -6.37 -10.89
CA GLU A 245 -14.85 -5.68 -10.24
C GLU A 245 -14.38 -4.43 -9.45
N ALA A 246 -13.26 -4.53 -8.75
CA ALA A 246 -12.72 -3.41 -7.97
C ALA A 246 -12.14 -2.27 -8.83
N GLU A 247 -11.64 -2.56 -10.03
CA GLU A 247 -11.03 -1.54 -10.91
C GLU A 247 -12.02 -0.98 -11.93
N HIS A 248 -12.96 -1.79 -12.41
CA HIS A 248 -13.84 -1.47 -13.52
C HIS A 248 -15.34 -1.65 -13.22
N GLY A 249 -15.69 -2.40 -12.19
CA GLY A 249 -17.08 -2.68 -11.81
C GLY A 249 -17.70 -1.65 -10.87
N SER A 250 -18.79 -2.03 -10.23
CA SER A 250 -19.55 -1.22 -9.26
C SER A 250 -18.71 -0.84 -8.04
N ALA A 251 -17.68 -1.63 -7.73
CA ALA A 251 -16.74 -1.40 -6.64
C ALA A 251 -15.62 -0.40 -7.00
N SER A 252 -15.58 0.09 -8.24
CA SER A 252 -14.52 0.99 -8.68
C SER A 252 -14.53 2.32 -7.92
N HIS A 253 -13.33 2.87 -7.69
CA HIS A 253 -13.16 4.14 -6.96
C HIS A 253 -13.94 5.31 -7.62
N LYS A 254 -14.15 5.26 -8.94
CA LYS A 254 -14.91 6.28 -9.68
C LYS A 254 -16.40 6.20 -9.37
N GLU A 255 -16.96 4.99 -9.33
CA GLU A 255 -18.37 4.77 -8.98
C GLU A 255 -18.60 5.02 -7.48
N TYR A 256 -17.71 4.54 -6.61
CA TYR A 256 -17.83 4.77 -5.16
C TYR A 256 -17.82 6.27 -4.80
N LYS A 257 -16.98 7.09 -5.45
CA LYS A 257 -17.00 8.55 -5.24
C LYS A 257 -18.31 9.20 -5.70
N LYS A 258 -19.00 8.64 -6.70
CA LYS A 258 -20.32 9.14 -7.12
C LYS A 258 -21.43 8.81 -6.12
N TYR A 259 -21.32 7.66 -5.43
CA TYR A 259 -22.37 7.14 -4.54
C TYR A 259 -22.07 7.29 -3.05
N SER A 260 -20.90 7.83 -2.65
CA SER A 260 -20.54 7.98 -1.23
C SER A 260 -21.39 9.05 -0.50
N ASP A 261 -22.09 9.87 -1.22
CA ASP A 261 -22.95 10.92 -0.67
C ASP A 261 -24.42 10.65 -0.97
N ALA A 262 -25.15 10.19 0.04
CA ALA A 262 -26.62 10.08 -0.02
C ALA A 262 -27.33 11.42 -0.31
N SER A 263 -26.59 12.54 -0.24
CA SER A 263 -27.05 13.91 -0.54
C SER A 263 -26.81 14.36 -1.97
N GLY A 264 -26.00 13.62 -2.75
CA GLY A 264 -25.58 14.03 -4.10
C GLY A 264 -24.59 15.22 -4.12
N GLU A 265 -24.14 15.70 -2.95
CA GLU A 265 -23.13 16.75 -2.85
C GLU A 265 -21.74 16.13 -2.63
N GLU A 266 -20.76 16.62 -3.37
CA GLU A 266 -19.38 16.17 -3.28
C GLU A 266 -18.75 16.64 -1.97
N ASP A 267 -18.19 15.68 -1.17
CA ASP A 267 -17.52 15.99 0.11
C ASP A 267 -16.44 17.09 -0.11
N PRO A 268 -16.57 18.27 0.51
CA PRO A 268 -15.67 19.40 0.29
C PRO A 268 -14.21 19.06 0.64
N ILE A 269 -13.95 18.10 1.52
CA ILE A 269 -12.61 17.64 1.86
C ILE A 269 -11.90 17.02 0.64
N ASN A 270 -12.63 16.37 -0.27
CA ASN A 270 -12.05 15.77 -1.47
C ASN A 270 -11.49 16.82 -2.45
N LYS A 271 -11.87 18.07 -2.33
CA LYS A 271 -11.42 19.18 -3.20
C LYS A 271 -10.21 19.92 -2.65
N VAL A 272 -9.83 19.70 -1.39
CA VAL A 272 -8.76 20.48 -0.74
C VAL A 272 -7.39 20.22 -1.36
N PHE A 273 -7.10 18.99 -1.74
CA PHE A 273 -5.79 18.57 -2.26
C PHE A 273 -5.82 18.17 -3.74
N VAL A 274 -6.63 18.85 -4.55
CA VAL A 274 -6.66 18.65 -6.00
C VAL A 274 -5.51 19.41 -6.64
N VAL A 275 -4.80 18.79 -7.59
CA VAL A 275 -3.78 19.41 -8.44
C VAL A 275 -4.42 19.67 -9.79
N ASP A 276 -4.63 20.95 -10.14
CA ASP A 276 -5.28 21.34 -11.39
C ASP A 276 -4.34 21.16 -12.61
N ASP A 277 -3.03 21.11 -12.42
CA ASP A 277 -2.06 21.00 -13.50
C ASP A 277 -0.82 20.19 -13.08
N PHE A 278 -0.83 18.90 -13.42
CA PHE A 278 0.30 17.98 -13.16
C PHE A 278 1.55 18.28 -14.01
N SER A 279 1.43 19.09 -15.08
CA SER A 279 2.55 19.39 -15.99
C SER A 279 3.64 20.25 -15.35
N LYS A 280 3.36 20.90 -14.23
CA LYS A 280 4.28 21.78 -13.50
C LYS A 280 5.11 21.08 -12.43
N LEU A 281 4.77 19.85 -12.07
CA LEU A 281 5.60 19.04 -11.20
C LEU A 281 6.74 18.46 -12.03
N SER A 282 7.88 19.17 -12.08
CA SER A 282 9.08 18.64 -12.71
C SER A 282 9.47 17.34 -12.01
N ILE A 283 9.55 16.28 -12.78
CA ILE A 283 9.91 14.93 -12.39
C ILE A 283 11.40 14.92 -12.04
N VAL A 284 11.73 15.34 -10.83
CA VAL A 284 13.05 15.08 -10.27
C VAL A 284 12.84 14.20 -9.05
N GLY A 285 12.89 12.92 -9.32
CA GLY A 285 13.23 11.92 -8.33
C GLY A 285 12.15 11.28 -7.48
N PHE A 286 10.84 11.43 -7.70
CA PHE A 286 9.79 10.53 -7.11
C PHE A 286 8.42 10.92 -7.66
N THR A 287 8.01 10.29 -8.74
CA THR A 287 6.67 10.43 -9.28
C THR A 287 5.65 9.61 -8.47
N SER A 288 4.43 10.12 -8.39
CA SER A 288 3.32 9.35 -7.85
C SER A 288 3.05 8.16 -8.76
N TYR A 289 3.02 6.96 -8.21
CA TYR A 289 2.67 5.73 -8.92
C TYR A 289 1.22 5.69 -9.47
N GLU A 290 0.50 6.79 -9.41
CA GLU A 290 -0.88 6.91 -9.92
C GLU A 290 -0.97 7.54 -11.31
N SER A 291 0.08 8.21 -11.79
CA SER A 291 0.16 8.59 -13.21
C SER A 291 0.66 7.40 -14.02
N LYS A 292 0.09 7.14 -15.17
CA LYS A 292 0.55 6.11 -16.13
C LYS A 292 1.97 6.37 -16.66
N GLU A 293 2.58 7.48 -16.27
CA GLU A 293 3.97 7.83 -16.52
C GLU A 293 4.77 7.56 -15.24
N TYR A 294 5.42 6.42 -15.21
CA TYR A 294 6.34 6.01 -14.17
C TYR A 294 7.58 6.91 -14.20
N ASP A 295 8.13 7.29 -13.03
CA ASP A 295 9.49 7.80 -13.01
C ASP A 295 10.48 6.71 -13.45
N GLN A 296 11.66 7.12 -13.88
CA GLN A 296 12.64 6.17 -14.39
C GLN A 296 13.03 5.11 -13.33
N ASP A 297 13.01 5.45 -12.05
CA ASP A 297 13.32 4.53 -10.96
C ASP A 297 12.16 3.55 -10.70
N GLY A 298 10.91 4.01 -10.77
CA GLY A 298 9.72 3.16 -10.73
C GLY A 298 9.59 2.26 -11.95
N ILE A 299 9.99 2.75 -13.14
CA ILE A 299 10.05 1.93 -14.36
C ILE A 299 11.19 0.91 -14.28
N HIS A 300 12.35 1.28 -13.77
CA HIS A 300 13.46 0.33 -13.56
C HIS A 300 13.04 -0.77 -12.59
N PHE A 301 12.37 -0.41 -11.51
CA PHE A 301 11.90 -1.36 -10.52
C PHE A 301 10.79 -2.26 -11.09
N ALA A 302 9.77 -1.68 -11.73
CA ALA A 302 8.69 -2.43 -12.39
C ALA A 302 9.21 -3.23 -13.59
N LYS A 303 10.23 -2.73 -14.31
CA LYS A 303 10.85 -3.40 -15.44
C LYS A 303 11.77 -4.55 -14.99
N GLU A 304 12.58 -4.38 -13.94
CA GLU A 304 13.31 -5.49 -13.32
C GLU A 304 12.36 -6.57 -12.81
N PHE A 305 11.21 -6.20 -12.23
CA PHE A 305 10.17 -7.16 -11.83
C PHE A 305 9.39 -7.73 -13.01
N SER A 306 9.11 -6.96 -14.06
CA SER A 306 8.41 -7.46 -15.26
C SER A 306 9.32 -8.29 -16.16
N ASP A 307 10.59 -7.94 -16.23
CA ASP A 307 11.61 -8.73 -16.97
C ASP A 307 12.03 -9.98 -16.17
N ARG A 308 11.89 -9.93 -14.85
CA ARG A 308 11.87 -11.09 -13.96
C ARG A 308 10.43 -11.62 -13.81
N ARG A 309 9.63 -11.66 -14.87
CA ARG A 309 8.43 -12.49 -14.91
C ARG A 309 8.85 -13.91 -14.58
N ILE A 310 9.02 -14.16 -13.29
CA ILE A 310 8.96 -15.50 -12.75
C ILE A 310 7.48 -15.83 -12.87
N SER A 311 7.06 -16.20 -14.07
CA SER A 311 5.85 -16.96 -14.23
C SER A 311 5.98 -18.09 -13.22
N THR A 312 5.10 -18.18 -12.25
CA THR A 312 5.00 -19.34 -11.39
C THR A 312 4.57 -20.58 -12.17
N THR A 313 4.35 -20.45 -13.46
CA THR A 313 4.16 -21.54 -14.41
C THR A 313 5.53 -22.17 -14.66
N LEU A 314 5.88 -23.16 -13.84
CA LEU A 314 6.97 -24.10 -14.15
C LEU A 314 6.62 -24.81 -15.45
N VAL A 315 7.34 -24.44 -16.52
CA VAL A 315 7.33 -25.25 -17.74
C VAL A 315 7.92 -26.61 -17.35
N PRO A 316 7.20 -27.73 -17.55
CA PRO A 316 7.78 -29.04 -17.32
C PRO A 316 9.04 -29.16 -18.15
N LYS A 317 10.17 -29.45 -17.53
CA LYS A 317 11.35 -29.90 -18.26
C LYS A 317 10.98 -31.25 -18.87
N ASN A 318 10.80 -31.30 -20.20
CA ASN A 318 10.85 -32.54 -20.96
C ASN A 318 12.23 -33.18 -20.86
#